data_4eba3100dced1d2315de5d8a1975443c
#
_entry.id   4eba3100dced1d2315de5d8a1975443c
#
_cell.length_a   1.000
_cell.length_b   1.000
_cell.length_c   1.000
_cell.angle_alpha   90.00
_cell.angle_beta   90.00
_cell.angle_gamma   90.00
#
_symmetry.space_group_name_H-M   'P 1'
#
loop_
_entity.id
_entity.type
_entity.pdbx_description
1 polymer ?
#
loop_
_entity_poly.entity_id
_entity_poly.type
_entity_poly.pdbx_seq_one_letter_code
_entity_poly.pdbx_strand_id
1 'polypeptide(L)'
;TNSLNLVPKKAASVKVTSRGSVSGGWQGEPVFPNWKGLDDTLAMNHMYTFVGYAGQGTLCVEPEAGVTGFNLFVNNRQINTAAMAAGGVWNVDISGQTINGRNTIQVGGIRPRGKKVTVRVGYPTVQEGSLQDVGIDRDALELLEQIIQADVNNGFPSAQMAIVKNGKLVYQNAWGKVNSYNPDGTPKTDSPAVTNDTLYDLASNTKMYTANYALQYLVTQGKANLDSRLVDLLGSAFVEDTIDITYNGYENPGLKVNKQWKAELTLRDILRHQAGFPADPQYHNDSFDQCAQKTVPGATNVLFSGWDGSAATRAATLKSIFKTPLMYKPGTKTVYSDVDYMLLAFAIEAITGKGLDAFLKETFWDPMGLTHTTYNPLLNGFAANDCAATELNGNTRDGAISFTGVRTATIQGQVHDEKCYYAMGGISGHAGLFSNATELAKLASVMLTGGYGENRYFSRNVMDAFTAPKKEDAANWGLGWWREGDNQRCWYFGTQAPSNTLSLIHI
;
A
#
# COMPACT_ATOMS: atom_id res chain seq x y z
N THR A 1 32.87 -9.03 21.08
CA THR A 1 33.94 -8.15 21.51
C THR A 1 33.31 -6.82 21.96
N ASN A 2 33.52 -6.46 23.21
CA ASN A 2 33.11 -5.21 23.86
C ASN A 2 31.74 -5.17 24.56
N SER A 3 31.29 -6.29 25.09
CA SER A 3 30.12 -6.32 25.96
C SER A 3 30.33 -5.62 27.31
N LEU A 4 31.56 -5.42 27.72
CA LEU A 4 31.91 -4.89 29.06
C LEU A 4 31.63 -3.39 29.26
N ASN A 5 31.51 -2.63 28.15
CA ASN A 5 31.27 -1.18 28.23
C ASN A 5 29.80 -0.79 28.10
N LEU A 6 28.89 -1.78 27.96
CA LEU A 6 27.49 -1.54 27.57
C LEU A 6 26.52 -1.54 28.76
N VAL A 7 27.00 -1.78 29.97
CA VAL A 7 26.15 -1.75 31.19
C VAL A 7 25.97 -0.30 31.64
N PRO A 8 24.77 0.29 31.53
CA PRO A 8 24.51 1.62 32.02
C PRO A 8 24.73 1.66 33.55
N LYS A 9 25.35 2.71 34.03
CA LYS A 9 25.57 2.91 35.48
C LYS A 9 24.28 3.10 36.28
N LYS A 10 23.16 3.35 35.63
CA LYS A 10 21.86 3.58 36.27
C LYS A 10 20.75 2.97 35.39
N ALA A 11 19.89 2.17 36.01
CA ALA A 11 18.69 1.66 35.36
C ALA A 11 17.70 2.78 35.06
N ALA A 12 17.13 2.76 33.87
CA ALA A 12 16.05 3.66 33.49
C ALA A 12 14.76 3.27 34.21
N SER A 13 13.93 4.25 34.59
CA SER A 13 12.57 3.97 35.04
C SER A 13 11.77 3.33 33.94
N VAL A 14 11.11 2.22 34.23
CA VAL A 14 10.23 1.53 33.31
C VAL A 14 8.80 1.91 33.61
N LYS A 15 8.08 2.41 32.61
CA LYS A 15 6.64 2.53 32.68
C LYS A 15 6.03 1.22 32.21
N VAL A 16 5.72 0.32 33.11
CA VAL A 16 4.95 -0.88 32.83
C VAL A 16 3.48 -0.45 32.72
N THR A 17 2.93 -0.48 31.53
CA THR A 17 1.59 0.04 31.25
C THR A 17 0.49 -0.94 31.59
N SER A 18 0.74 -2.25 31.44
CA SER A 18 -0.21 -3.31 31.80
C SER A 18 0.46 -4.69 31.79
N ARG A 19 -0.18 -5.64 32.49
CA ARG A 19 0.09 -7.05 32.27
C ARG A 19 -0.65 -7.46 31.01
N GLY A 20 0.08 -7.67 29.92
CA GLY A 20 -0.49 -7.82 28.59
C GLY A 20 -0.95 -9.24 28.25
N SER A 21 -1.68 -9.37 27.17
CA SER A 21 -1.93 -10.62 26.46
C SER A 21 -0.96 -10.75 25.28
N VAL A 22 -0.62 -11.99 24.91
CA VAL A 22 0.15 -12.29 23.69
C VAL A 22 -0.82 -12.31 22.52
N SER A 23 -1.14 -11.16 21.98
CA SER A 23 -1.99 -11.03 20.78
C SER A 23 -1.43 -9.94 19.88
N GLY A 24 -1.60 -10.09 18.59
CA GLY A 24 -1.16 -9.12 17.60
C GLY A 24 0.07 -9.53 16.80
N GLY A 25 0.37 -8.79 15.76
CA GLY A 25 1.57 -8.93 14.95
C GLY A 25 2.71 -8.09 15.51
N TRP A 26 3.89 -8.68 15.56
CA TRP A 26 5.09 -8.03 16.07
C TRP A 26 6.13 -7.94 14.96
N GLN A 27 6.97 -6.92 14.95
CA GLN A 27 8.07 -6.87 14.00
C GLN A 27 9.15 -7.91 14.29
N GLY A 28 9.16 -8.48 15.51
CA GLY A 28 10.00 -9.59 15.87
C GLY A 28 9.68 -10.13 17.25
N GLU A 29 10.04 -11.39 17.46
CA GLU A 29 9.83 -12.11 18.71
C GLU A 29 11.10 -12.88 19.14
N PRO A 30 12.24 -12.19 19.38
CA PRO A 30 13.46 -12.89 19.76
C PRO A 30 13.32 -13.60 21.10
N VAL A 31 13.87 -14.81 21.15
CA VAL A 31 13.97 -15.62 22.37
C VAL A 31 15.40 -15.60 22.85
N PHE A 32 15.59 -15.20 24.10
CA PHE A 32 16.89 -15.13 24.73
C PHE A 32 17.04 -16.28 25.73
N PRO A 33 17.88 -17.28 25.41
CA PRO A 33 18.14 -18.39 26.34
C PRO A 33 19.18 -18.01 27.40
N ASN A 34 19.16 -18.68 28.53
CA ASN A 34 20.26 -18.61 29.44
C ASN A 34 21.48 -19.40 28.89
N TRP A 35 22.63 -18.77 28.81
CA TRP A 35 23.87 -19.38 28.31
C TRP A 35 24.51 -20.28 29.34
N LYS A 36 24.61 -21.57 29.04
CA LYS A 36 25.26 -22.56 29.90
C LYS A 36 26.77 -22.30 29.96
N GLY A 37 27.33 -22.36 31.18
CA GLY A 37 28.77 -22.29 31.40
C GLY A 37 29.38 -20.89 31.55
N LEU A 38 28.59 -19.83 31.39
CA LEU A 38 29.02 -18.45 31.65
C LEU A 38 28.56 -18.00 33.06
N ASP A 39 29.23 -17.00 33.59
CA ASP A 39 28.74 -16.29 34.75
C ASP A 39 27.42 -15.61 34.41
N ASP A 40 26.35 -15.98 35.10
CA ASP A 40 25.00 -15.49 34.81
C ASP A 40 24.87 -13.95 34.97
N THR A 41 25.78 -13.33 35.74
CA THR A 41 25.80 -11.89 35.92
C THR A 41 26.38 -11.12 34.74
N LEU A 42 27.21 -11.80 33.94
CA LEU A 42 27.88 -11.21 32.76
C LEU A 42 27.40 -11.78 31.45
N ALA A 43 26.57 -12.82 31.44
CA ALA A 43 26.06 -13.45 30.24
C ALA A 43 25.10 -12.52 29.49
N MET A 44 25.51 -12.08 28.32
CA MET A 44 24.70 -11.28 27.40
C MET A 44 24.43 -12.09 26.14
N ASN A 45 23.18 -12.13 25.76
CA ASN A 45 22.76 -12.78 24.51
C ASN A 45 23.05 -11.92 23.27
N HIS A 46 22.84 -12.52 22.11
CA HIS A 46 22.97 -11.78 20.87
C HIS A 46 22.03 -10.57 20.87
N MET A 47 22.51 -9.50 20.26
CA MET A 47 21.75 -8.30 20.05
C MET A 47 20.68 -8.55 18.97
N TYR A 48 19.44 -8.24 19.29
CA TYR A 48 18.36 -8.16 18.33
C TYR A 48 18.17 -6.72 17.89
N THR A 49 17.89 -6.49 16.60
CA THR A 49 17.69 -5.15 16.04
C THR A 49 16.27 -4.97 15.54
N PHE A 50 15.72 -3.78 15.73
CA PHE A 50 14.39 -3.41 15.27
C PHE A 50 14.36 -1.96 14.77
N VAL A 51 13.35 -1.64 13.98
CA VAL A 51 13.11 -0.27 13.50
C VAL A 51 12.27 0.47 14.54
N GLY A 52 12.70 1.67 14.89
CA GLY A 52 11.99 2.53 15.83
C GLY A 52 12.14 4.00 15.48
N TYR A 53 11.40 4.82 16.21
CA TYR A 53 11.51 6.28 16.16
C TYR A 53 11.61 6.85 17.56
N ALA A 54 12.39 7.92 17.70
CA ALA A 54 12.56 8.60 18.98
C ALA A 54 11.21 9.06 19.55
N GLY A 55 11.00 8.83 20.85
CA GLY A 55 9.78 9.24 21.53
C GLY A 55 8.63 8.24 21.49
N GLN A 56 8.80 7.10 20.83
CA GLN A 56 7.80 6.02 20.84
C GLN A 56 8.47 4.65 20.82
N GLY A 57 7.81 3.67 21.40
CA GLY A 57 8.25 2.27 21.36
C GLY A 57 7.62 1.45 22.48
N THR A 58 7.27 0.22 22.14
CA THR A 58 6.66 -0.73 23.06
C THR A 58 7.32 -2.09 22.88
N LEU A 59 7.65 -2.73 24.02
CA LEU A 59 8.02 -4.14 24.09
C LEU A 59 6.95 -4.90 24.85
N CYS A 60 6.71 -6.14 24.42
CA CYS A 60 6.02 -7.12 25.24
C CYS A 60 7.07 -8.13 25.71
N VAL A 61 7.30 -8.22 27.02
CA VAL A 61 8.32 -9.08 27.64
C VAL A 61 7.64 -10.23 28.33
N GLU A 62 8.05 -11.45 27.98
CA GLU A 62 7.50 -12.69 28.54
C GLU A 62 8.65 -13.55 29.11
N PRO A 63 8.96 -13.42 30.39
CA PRO A 63 9.83 -14.36 31.07
C PRO A 63 9.16 -15.72 31.21
N GLU A 64 9.88 -16.80 30.91
CA GLU A 64 9.40 -18.16 31.16
C GLU A 64 9.04 -18.36 32.64
N ALA A 65 8.03 -19.18 32.91
CA ALA A 65 7.62 -19.49 34.26
C ALA A 65 8.81 -19.98 35.11
N GLY A 66 8.97 -19.40 36.30
CA GLY A 66 10.08 -19.70 37.20
C GLY A 66 11.35 -18.88 36.97
N VAL A 67 11.35 -17.92 36.02
CA VAL A 67 12.42 -16.90 35.95
C VAL A 67 12.36 -16.03 37.19
N THR A 68 13.52 -15.87 37.86
CA THR A 68 13.66 -15.08 39.09
C THR A 68 14.36 -13.74 38.87
N GLY A 69 14.96 -13.55 37.69
CA GLY A 69 15.61 -12.28 37.35
C GLY A 69 16.29 -12.34 35.98
N PHE A 70 16.45 -11.19 35.38
CA PHE A 70 17.19 -10.99 34.14
C PHE A 70 17.47 -9.49 33.96
N ASN A 71 18.40 -9.18 33.06
CA ASN A 71 18.71 -7.81 32.65
C ASN A 71 18.22 -7.57 31.24
N LEU A 72 17.53 -6.46 31.00
CA LEU A 72 17.04 -6.02 29.71
C LEU A 72 17.66 -4.67 29.35
N PHE A 73 18.17 -4.56 28.12
CA PHE A 73 18.78 -3.34 27.62
C PHE A 73 18.13 -2.96 26.27
N VAL A 74 17.82 -1.69 26.14
CA VAL A 74 17.43 -1.07 24.85
C VAL A 74 18.43 0.03 24.55
N ASN A 75 19.08 -0.03 23.39
CA ASN A 75 20.14 0.90 22.99
C ASN A 75 21.19 1.09 24.11
N ASN A 76 21.63 0.00 24.70
CA ASN A 76 22.60 -0.04 25.80
C ASN A 76 22.14 0.63 27.11
N ARG A 77 20.87 1.00 27.23
CA ARG A 77 20.30 1.52 28.46
C ARG A 77 19.53 0.43 29.18
N GLN A 78 19.90 0.16 30.40
CA GLN A 78 19.24 -0.86 31.23
C GLN A 78 17.84 -0.43 31.63
N ILE A 79 16.90 -1.35 31.47
CA ILE A 79 15.51 -1.22 31.90
C ILE A 79 15.34 -1.99 33.24
N ASN A 80 14.60 -1.41 34.16
CA ASN A 80 14.30 -2.08 35.43
C ASN A 80 13.28 -3.20 35.19
N THR A 81 13.67 -4.43 35.42
CA THR A 81 12.86 -5.64 35.22
C THR A 81 12.34 -6.25 36.53
N ALA A 82 12.53 -5.60 37.67
CA ALA A 82 12.20 -6.17 38.99
C ALA A 82 10.73 -6.61 39.10
N ALA A 83 9.80 -5.84 38.54
CA ALA A 83 8.38 -6.19 38.53
C ALA A 83 8.05 -7.42 37.68
N MET A 84 8.92 -7.81 36.74
CA MET A 84 8.72 -8.91 35.81
C MET A 84 9.22 -10.26 36.32
N ALA A 85 9.90 -10.29 37.44
CA ALA A 85 10.59 -11.48 38.03
C ALA A 85 9.61 -12.62 38.35
N ALA A 86 8.33 -12.34 38.54
CA ALA A 86 7.33 -13.36 38.87
C ALA A 86 6.79 -14.13 37.62
N GLY A 87 7.32 -13.86 36.42
CA GLY A 87 6.80 -14.39 35.17
C GLY A 87 5.58 -13.63 34.67
N GLY A 88 4.98 -14.12 33.60
CA GLY A 88 3.80 -13.48 32.92
C GLY A 88 4.20 -12.64 31.73
N VAL A 89 3.26 -11.88 31.20
CA VAL A 89 3.42 -11.04 30.02
C VAL A 89 3.34 -9.58 30.43
N TRP A 90 4.32 -8.79 30.03
CA TRP A 90 4.49 -7.41 30.47
C TRP A 90 4.65 -6.47 29.27
N ASN A 91 3.81 -5.44 29.17
CA ASN A 91 4.00 -4.37 28.22
C ASN A 91 4.90 -3.29 28.83
N VAL A 92 5.94 -2.93 28.09
CA VAL A 92 6.99 -2.01 28.53
C VAL A 92 7.04 -0.83 27.56
N ASP A 93 6.85 0.36 28.09
CA ASP A 93 7.07 1.60 27.34
C ASP A 93 8.58 1.88 27.28
N ILE A 94 9.12 1.88 26.07
CA ILE A 94 10.54 2.19 25.78
C ILE A 94 10.70 3.51 25.02
N SER A 95 9.70 4.37 25.04
CA SER A 95 9.71 5.65 24.32
C SER A 95 10.89 6.55 24.71
N GLY A 96 11.35 6.46 25.95
CA GLY A 96 12.53 7.19 26.43
C GLY A 96 13.88 6.60 25.99
N GLN A 97 13.91 5.40 25.44
CA GLN A 97 15.13 4.68 25.04
C GLN A 97 15.30 4.58 23.51
N THR A 98 14.22 4.73 22.75
CA THR A 98 14.25 4.60 21.30
C THR A 98 14.92 5.78 20.60
N ILE A 99 15.52 5.48 19.45
CA ILE A 99 16.10 6.45 18.52
C ILE A 99 15.51 6.24 17.12
N ASN A 100 15.66 7.22 16.26
CA ASN A 100 15.22 7.09 14.87
C ASN A 100 16.07 6.07 14.11
N GLY A 101 15.43 5.10 13.47
CA GLY A 101 16.06 4.07 12.68
C GLY A 101 16.34 2.79 13.46
N ARG A 102 17.58 2.30 13.43
CA ARG A 102 17.96 1.03 14.02
C ARG A 102 18.12 1.12 15.54
N ASN A 103 17.34 0.34 16.24
CA ASN A 103 17.40 0.16 17.69
C ASN A 103 17.87 -1.25 18.03
N THR A 104 18.35 -1.46 19.26
CA THR A 104 18.88 -2.74 19.72
C THR A 104 18.23 -3.18 21.03
N ILE A 105 18.04 -4.49 21.17
CA ILE A 105 17.61 -5.15 22.41
C ILE A 105 18.67 -6.18 22.78
N GLN A 106 19.01 -6.22 24.06
CA GLN A 106 19.79 -7.30 24.65
C GLN A 106 19.15 -7.76 25.95
N VAL A 107 19.18 -9.06 26.20
CA VAL A 107 18.75 -9.68 27.43
C VAL A 107 19.89 -10.57 27.92
N GLY A 108 20.21 -10.49 29.20
CA GLY A 108 21.26 -11.30 29.80
C GLY A 108 21.01 -11.54 31.29
N GLY A 109 21.85 -12.37 31.90
CA GLY A 109 21.75 -12.70 33.34
C GLY A 109 20.42 -13.37 33.71
N ILE A 110 19.84 -14.17 32.81
CA ILE A 110 18.56 -14.86 33.04
C ILE A 110 18.76 -15.93 34.10
N ARG A 111 17.94 -15.92 35.16
CA ARG A 111 17.99 -16.86 36.28
C ARG A 111 16.63 -17.56 36.44
N PRO A 112 16.62 -18.85 36.89
CA PRO A 112 17.77 -19.77 36.96
C PRO A 112 18.24 -20.21 35.54
N ARG A 113 19.37 -20.92 35.54
CA ARG A 113 19.92 -21.51 34.31
C ARG A 113 18.90 -22.40 33.61
N GLY A 114 18.91 -22.37 32.25
CA GLY A 114 18.02 -23.14 31.40
C GLY A 114 16.69 -22.46 31.13
N LYS A 115 16.42 -21.31 31.73
CA LYS A 115 15.25 -20.49 31.47
C LYS A 115 15.48 -19.53 30.29
N LYS A 116 14.41 -18.99 29.74
CA LYS A 116 14.43 -18.04 28.62
C LYS A 116 13.50 -16.86 28.86
N VAL A 117 13.76 -15.78 28.14
CA VAL A 117 12.90 -14.61 28.06
C VAL A 117 12.57 -14.35 26.59
N THR A 118 11.30 -14.24 26.25
CA THR A 118 10.83 -13.82 24.93
C THR A 118 10.50 -12.33 24.97
N VAL A 119 10.96 -11.60 23.97
CA VAL A 119 10.66 -10.18 23.82
C VAL A 119 9.96 -9.99 22.49
N ARG A 120 8.79 -9.32 22.49
CA ARG A 120 8.07 -8.96 21.27
C ARG A 120 8.17 -7.47 21.06
N VAL A 121 8.45 -7.08 19.83
CA VAL A 121 8.71 -5.68 19.46
C VAL A 121 7.53 -5.14 18.67
N GLY A 122 6.87 -4.11 19.17
CA GLY A 122 5.81 -3.39 18.49
C GLY A 122 6.32 -2.56 17.31
N TYR A 123 5.46 -2.32 16.36
CA TYR A 123 5.73 -1.40 15.25
C TYR A 123 5.49 0.04 15.68
N PRO A 124 6.23 1.02 15.14
CA PRO A 124 5.90 2.42 15.35
C PRO A 124 4.58 2.79 14.63
N THR A 125 3.92 3.79 15.17
CA THR A 125 2.74 4.43 14.57
C THR A 125 3.09 5.86 14.18
N VAL A 126 2.22 6.51 13.38
CA VAL A 126 2.35 7.93 13.08
C VAL A 126 1.71 8.74 14.20
N GLN A 127 2.51 9.62 14.80
CA GLN A 127 2.11 10.52 15.87
C GLN A 127 2.19 11.97 15.41
N GLU A 128 1.50 12.87 16.11
CA GLU A 128 1.63 14.30 15.86
C GLU A 128 3.03 14.80 16.22
N GLY A 129 3.54 15.74 15.43
CA GLY A 129 4.84 16.36 15.66
C GLY A 129 4.97 17.70 14.94
N SER A 130 6.11 18.35 15.12
CA SER A 130 6.44 19.62 14.48
C SER A 130 7.56 19.47 13.45
N LEU A 131 7.70 20.43 12.55
CA LEU A 131 8.79 20.49 11.60
C LEU A 131 10.16 20.49 12.29
N GLN A 132 10.25 21.18 13.43
CA GLN A 132 11.46 21.26 14.24
C GLN A 132 11.87 19.90 14.80
N ASP A 133 10.92 19.07 15.24
CA ASP A 133 11.19 17.72 15.79
C ASP A 133 11.96 16.83 14.81
N VAL A 134 11.79 17.08 13.51
CA VAL A 134 12.35 16.23 12.46
C VAL A 134 13.36 17.00 11.57
N GLY A 135 13.69 18.22 11.92
CA GLY A 135 14.69 19.03 11.22
C GLY A 135 14.28 19.43 9.80
N ILE A 136 13.00 19.75 9.59
CA ILE A 136 12.51 20.32 8.33
C ILE A 136 12.54 21.86 8.45
N ASP A 137 13.13 22.50 7.44
CA ASP A 137 13.24 23.95 7.35
C ASP A 137 11.88 24.56 6.98
N ARG A 138 11.37 25.46 7.81
CA ARG A 138 10.10 26.16 7.59
C ARG A 138 10.16 27.08 6.36
N ASP A 139 11.28 27.76 6.15
CA ASP A 139 11.42 28.72 5.03
C ASP A 139 11.36 28.00 3.68
N ALA A 140 11.97 26.80 3.59
CA ALA A 140 11.87 25.97 2.40
C ALA A 140 10.44 25.52 2.13
N LEU A 141 9.69 25.21 3.19
CA LEU A 141 8.29 24.81 3.08
C LEU A 141 7.38 25.98 2.67
N GLU A 142 7.64 27.19 3.17
CA GLU A 142 6.91 28.39 2.76
C GLU A 142 7.07 28.69 1.28
N LEU A 143 8.25 28.48 0.72
CA LEU A 143 8.47 28.60 -0.72
C LEU A 143 7.61 27.61 -1.50
N LEU A 144 7.51 26.36 -1.04
CA LEU A 144 6.65 25.36 -1.65
C LEU A 144 5.17 25.73 -1.55
N GLU A 145 4.72 26.24 -0.42
CA GLU A 145 3.36 26.75 -0.22
C GLU A 145 3.02 27.88 -1.22
N GLN A 146 3.96 28.80 -1.43
CA GLN A 146 3.80 29.89 -2.41
C GLN A 146 3.67 29.38 -3.84
N ILE A 147 4.44 28.36 -4.22
CA ILE A 147 4.36 27.73 -5.55
C ILE A 147 2.98 27.09 -5.74
N ILE A 148 2.52 26.28 -4.77
CA ILE A 148 1.21 25.63 -4.83
C ILE A 148 0.08 26.66 -4.89
N GLN A 149 0.16 27.72 -4.06
CA GLN A 149 -0.85 28.77 -4.07
C GLN A 149 -0.88 29.53 -5.41
N ALA A 150 0.30 29.75 -6.03
CA ALA A 150 0.37 30.37 -7.34
C ALA A 150 -0.29 29.50 -8.41
N ASP A 151 -0.07 28.19 -8.39
CA ASP A 151 -0.72 27.25 -9.31
C ASP A 151 -2.25 27.28 -9.16
N VAL A 152 -2.75 27.29 -7.93
CA VAL A 152 -4.19 27.39 -7.64
C VAL A 152 -4.74 28.73 -8.13
N ASN A 153 -4.03 29.84 -7.89
CA ASN A 153 -4.42 31.16 -8.38
C ASN A 153 -4.43 31.24 -9.93
N ASN A 154 -3.62 30.43 -10.59
CA ASN A 154 -3.55 30.34 -12.05
C ASN A 154 -4.56 29.33 -12.64
N GLY A 155 -5.45 28.77 -11.83
CA GLY A 155 -6.56 27.95 -12.29
C GLY A 155 -6.47 26.46 -11.94
N PHE A 156 -5.42 26.01 -11.25
CA PHE A 156 -5.38 24.65 -10.73
C PHE A 156 -6.47 24.47 -9.64
N PRO A 157 -7.29 23.42 -9.68
CA PRO A 157 -8.49 23.37 -8.86
C PRO A 157 -8.19 23.29 -7.35
N SER A 158 -7.31 22.40 -6.95
CA SER A 158 -6.97 22.18 -5.54
C SER A 158 -5.76 21.27 -5.36
N ALA A 159 -5.21 21.29 -4.16
CA ALA A 159 -4.12 20.40 -3.75
C ALA A 159 -4.22 20.08 -2.25
N GLN A 160 -3.69 18.95 -1.86
CA GLN A 160 -3.39 18.59 -0.47
C GLN A 160 -1.95 18.10 -0.36
N MET A 161 -1.35 18.34 0.79
CA MET A 161 -0.02 17.81 1.12
C MET A 161 0.04 17.39 2.58
N ALA A 162 0.68 16.26 2.82
CA ALA A 162 1.05 15.79 4.15
C ALA A 162 2.51 15.30 4.16
N ILE A 163 3.21 15.54 5.25
CA ILE A 163 4.60 15.08 5.45
C ILE A 163 4.65 14.27 6.73
N VAL A 164 5.07 13.01 6.59
CA VAL A 164 5.41 12.13 7.71
C VAL A 164 6.92 11.86 7.65
N LYS A 165 7.60 12.17 8.74
CA LYS A 165 9.04 11.91 8.90
C LYS A 165 9.33 11.39 10.31
N ASN A 166 10.13 10.33 10.39
CA ASN A 166 10.50 9.69 11.66
C ASN A 166 9.26 9.32 12.53
N GLY A 167 8.21 8.82 11.88
CA GLY A 167 6.96 8.43 12.55
C GLY A 167 6.11 9.59 13.07
N LYS A 168 6.34 10.81 12.58
CA LYS A 168 5.57 11.99 12.96
C LYS A 168 4.93 12.65 11.74
N LEU A 169 3.63 12.95 11.87
CA LEU A 169 2.92 13.85 10.97
C LEU A 169 3.29 15.28 11.38
N VAL A 170 4.13 15.92 10.57
CA VAL A 170 4.73 17.23 10.91
C VAL A 170 4.17 18.38 10.09
N TYR A 171 3.44 18.05 9.03
CA TYR A 171 2.82 19.03 8.17
C TYR A 171 1.62 18.44 7.45
N GLN A 172 0.56 19.23 7.34
CA GLN A 172 -0.60 19.00 6.49
C GLN A 172 -1.20 20.33 6.09
N ASN A 173 -1.58 20.47 4.83
CA ASN A 173 -2.23 21.66 4.31
C ASN A 173 -3.08 21.33 3.08
N ALA A 174 -3.99 22.24 2.76
CA ALA A 174 -4.90 22.13 1.64
C ALA A 174 -5.12 23.50 0.98
N TRP A 175 -5.27 23.51 -0.35
CA TRP A 175 -5.44 24.71 -1.17
C TRP A 175 -6.54 24.50 -2.20
N GLY A 176 -7.28 25.57 -2.53
CA GLY A 176 -8.29 25.56 -3.57
C GLY A 176 -9.67 25.12 -3.09
N LYS A 177 -10.50 24.68 -4.03
CA LYS A 177 -11.92 24.35 -3.80
C LYS A 177 -12.22 22.93 -4.26
N VAL A 178 -13.23 22.31 -3.64
CA VAL A 178 -13.65 20.94 -3.97
C VAL A 178 -14.20 20.83 -5.39
N ASN A 179 -14.78 21.89 -5.92
CA ASN A 179 -15.30 21.97 -7.28
C ASN A 179 -15.16 23.40 -7.81
N SER A 180 -14.06 23.69 -8.48
CA SER A 180 -13.67 25.06 -8.84
C SER A 180 -14.37 25.62 -10.08
N TYR A 181 -14.99 24.79 -10.91
CA TYR A 181 -15.48 25.18 -12.22
C TYR A 181 -16.89 24.68 -12.49
N ASN A 182 -17.65 25.49 -13.22
CA ASN A 182 -18.91 25.08 -13.86
C ASN A 182 -18.61 24.18 -15.08
N PRO A 183 -19.60 23.40 -15.58
CA PRO A 183 -19.41 22.54 -16.75
C PRO A 183 -18.92 23.24 -18.02
N ASP A 184 -19.16 24.54 -18.14
CA ASP A 184 -18.66 25.38 -19.24
C ASP A 184 -17.22 25.90 -19.04
N GLY A 185 -16.55 25.49 -17.95
CA GLY A 185 -15.19 25.93 -17.61
C GLY A 185 -15.10 27.30 -16.91
N THR A 186 -16.22 27.97 -16.65
CA THR A 186 -16.21 29.22 -15.88
C THR A 186 -16.01 28.96 -14.38
N PRO A 187 -15.32 29.87 -13.65
CA PRO A 187 -15.10 29.69 -12.22
C PRO A 187 -16.40 29.63 -11.41
N LYS A 188 -16.46 28.70 -10.48
CA LYS A 188 -17.52 28.61 -9.47
C LYS A 188 -17.26 29.54 -8.30
N THR A 189 -18.30 30.21 -7.83
CA THR A 189 -18.21 31.16 -6.71
C THR A 189 -18.62 30.56 -5.37
N ASP A 190 -19.42 29.50 -5.38
CA ASP A 190 -20.11 28.92 -4.22
C ASP A 190 -19.55 27.56 -3.77
N SER A 191 -18.42 27.12 -4.33
CA SER A 191 -17.81 25.85 -3.95
C SER A 191 -17.07 25.96 -2.61
N PRO A 192 -17.20 24.96 -1.71
CA PRO A 192 -16.45 24.91 -0.46
C PRO A 192 -14.93 24.82 -0.72
N ALA A 193 -14.15 25.32 0.23
CA ALA A 193 -12.72 25.12 0.24
C ALA A 193 -12.36 23.66 0.49
N VAL A 194 -11.27 23.19 -0.11
CA VAL A 194 -10.63 21.92 0.24
C VAL A 194 -10.07 22.02 1.65
N THR A 195 -10.25 20.98 2.44
CA THR A 195 -9.65 20.82 3.77
C THR A 195 -8.73 19.60 3.79
N ASN A 196 -8.03 19.38 4.91
CA ASN A 196 -7.23 18.16 5.08
C ASN A 196 -8.08 16.86 5.13
N ASP A 197 -9.39 16.99 5.36
CA ASP A 197 -10.33 15.86 5.39
C ASP A 197 -10.96 15.56 4.02
N THR A 198 -10.81 16.45 3.05
CA THR A 198 -11.38 16.26 1.70
C THR A 198 -10.80 15.00 1.05
N LEU A 199 -11.69 14.17 0.49
CA LEU A 199 -11.29 12.95 -0.22
C LEU A 199 -10.95 13.27 -1.67
N TYR A 200 -9.88 12.62 -2.15
CA TYR A 200 -9.44 12.65 -3.54
C TYR A 200 -9.56 11.26 -4.14
N ASP A 201 -9.98 11.19 -5.40
CA ASP A 201 -9.83 10.00 -6.22
C ASP A 201 -8.33 9.73 -6.44
N LEU A 202 -7.85 8.60 -5.98
CA LEU A 202 -6.43 8.27 -6.06
C LEU A 202 -6.01 7.71 -7.43
N ALA A 203 -6.96 7.54 -8.36
CA ALA A 203 -6.68 6.98 -9.67
C ALA A 203 -5.81 5.70 -9.55
N SER A 204 -4.77 5.58 -10.34
CA SER A 204 -3.90 4.39 -10.35
C SER A 204 -3.02 4.22 -9.11
N ASN A 205 -2.92 5.21 -8.22
CA ASN A 205 -2.32 4.96 -6.91
C ASN A 205 -3.09 3.89 -6.12
N THR A 206 -4.35 3.68 -6.45
CA THR A 206 -5.16 2.55 -5.96
C THR A 206 -4.45 1.22 -6.10
N LYS A 207 -3.73 0.99 -7.19
CA LYS A 207 -3.02 -0.27 -7.46
C LYS A 207 -2.11 -0.68 -6.30
N MET A 208 -1.36 0.27 -5.75
CA MET A 208 -0.38 0.00 -4.70
C MET A 208 -1.03 -0.16 -3.33
N TYR A 209 -1.97 0.72 -2.99
CA TYR A 209 -2.59 0.72 -1.66
C TYR A 209 -3.72 -0.30 -1.50
N THR A 210 -4.13 -0.95 -2.56
CA THR A 210 -5.18 -1.99 -2.53
C THR A 210 -4.63 -3.37 -2.92
N ALA A 211 -4.55 -3.68 -4.21
CA ALA A 211 -4.13 -4.98 -4.70
C ALA A 211 -2.70 -5.35 -4.24
N ASN A 212 -1.77 -4.42 -4.34
CA ASN A 212 -0.38 -4.65 -3.96
C ASN A 212 -0.25 -4.85 -2.44
N TYR A 213 -0.82 -3.97 -1.62
CA TYR A 213 -0.84 -4.11 -0.16
C TYR A 213 -1.51 -5.41 0.30
N ALA A 214 -2.65 -5.75 -0.30
CA ALA A 214 -3.34 -7.00 0.00
C ALA A 214 -2.46 -8.22 -0.29
N LEU A 215 -1.79 -8.26 -1.44
CA LEU A 215 -0.91 -9.37 -1.81
C LEU A 215 0.37 -9.40 -0.97
N GLN A 216 0.98 -8.26 -0.67
CA GLN A 216 2.12 -8.20 0.25
C GLN A 216 1.73 -8.81 1.63
N TYR A 217 0.56 -8.47 2.13
CA TYR A 217 0.04 -9.03 3.38
C TYR A 217 -0.23 -10.54 3.25
N LEU A 218 -0.94 -10.98 2.22
CA LEU A 218 -1.30 -12.39 2.02
C LEU A 218 -0.07 -13.28 1.82
N VAL A 219 0.96 -12.80 1.12
CA VAL A 219 2.25 -13.49 0.99
C VAL A 219 2.97 -13.56 2.34
N THR A 220 2.96 -12.48 3.11
CA THR A 220 3.53 -12.46 4.47
C THR A 220 2.84 -13.48 5.39
N GLN A 221 1.53 -13.64 5.26
CA GLN A 221 0.73 -14.61 6.03
C GLN A 221 0.82 -16.05 5.49
N GLY A 222 1.53 -16.28 4.40
CA GLY A 222 1.60 -17.60 3.75
C GLY A 222 0.29 -18.03 3.08
N LYS A 223 -0.63 -17.11 2.84
CA LYS A 223 -1.93 -17.37 2.18
C LYS A 223 -1.88 -17.20 0.66
N ALA A 224 -0.86 -16.57 0.15
CA ALA A 224 -0.57 -16.42 -1.27
C ALA A 224 0.92 -16.65 -1.53
N ASN A 225 1.23 -17.09 -2.76
CA ASN A 225 2.58 -17.24 -3.26
C ASN A 225 2.71 -16.47 -4.57
N LEU A 226 3.77 -15.70 -4.74
CA LEU A 226 4.02 -14.92 -5.95
C LEU A 226 4.07 -15.78 -7.22
N ASP A 227 4.48 -17.03 -7.10
CA ASP A 227 4.58 -17.97 -8.21
C ASP A 227 3.33 -18.86 -8.36
N SER A 228 2.27 -18.59 -7.61
CA SER A 228 0.97 -19.23 -7.82
C SER A 228 0.40 -18.84 -9.17
N ARG A 229 -0.08 -19.85 -9.92
CA ARG A 229 -0.70 -19.62 -11.22
C ARG A 229 -2.12 -19.09 -11.08
N LEU A 230 -2.49 -18.15 -11.93
CA LEU A 230 -3.84 -17.55 -11.92
C LEU A 230 -4.92 -18.60 -12.15
N VAL A 231 -4.67 -19.58 -13.01
CA VAL A 231 -5.62 -20.68 -13.29
C VAL A 231 -5.93 -21.52 -12.04
N ASP A 232 -4.95 -21.68 -11.15
CA ASP A 232 -5.15 -22.42 -9.89
C ASP A 232 -5.98 -21.62 -8.87
N LEU A 233 -5.91 -20.29 -8.93
CA LEU A 233 -6.67 -19.40 -8.06
C LEU A 233 -8.08 -19.12 -8.56
N LEU A 234 -8.26 -18.97 -9.88
CA LEU A 234 -9.48 -18.50 -10.50
C LEU A 234 -10.28 -19.60 -11.20
N GLY A 235 -9.72 -20.80 -11.34
CA GLY A 235 -10.35 -21.92 -12.00
C GLY A 235 -10.01 -22.04 -13.49
N SER A 236 -10.33 -23.19 -14.08
CA SER A 236 -9.98 -23.54 -15.46
C SER A 236 -10.59 -22.61 -16.51
N ALA A 237 -11.71 -21.99 -16.21
CA ALA A 237 -12.38 -21.03 -17.11
C ALA A 237 -11.48 -19.83 -17.48
N PHE A 238 -10.53 -19.47 -16.59
CA PHE A 238 -9.54 -18.43 -16.89
C PHE A 238 -8.73 -18.72 -18.16
N VAL A 239 -8.49 -19.99 -18.45
CA VAL A 239 -7.78 -20.46 -19.65
C VAL A 239 -8.77 -20.90 -20.73
N GLU A 240 -9.74 -21.73 -20.38
CA GLU A 240 -10.63 -22.38 -21.34
C GLU A 240 -11.54 -21.42 -22.08
N ASP A 241 -12.01 -20.37 -21.43
CA ASP A 241 -12.92 -19.38 -22.01
C ASP A 241 -12.24 -18.37 -22.94
N THR A 242 -10.92 -18.42 -23.08
CA THR A 242 -10.15 -17.52 -23.98
C THR A 242 -10.68 -17.59 -25.40
N ILE A 243 -11.00 -16.42 -25.98
CA ILE A 243 -11.43 -16.33 -27.40
C ILE A 243 -10.26 -15.90 -28.29
N ASP A 244 -10.43 -16.10 -29.57
CA ASP A 244 -9.44 -15.69 -30.56
C ASP A 244 -9.65 -14.24 -30.98
N ILE A 245 -8.63 -13.40 -30.75
CA ILE A 245 -8.58 -12.01 -31.20
C ILE A 245 -7.21 -11.77 -31.81
N THR A 246 -7.21 -11.24 -33.03
CA THR A 246 -5.99 -10.76 -33.69
C THR A 246 -5.84 -9.27 -33.43
N TYR A 247 -4.91 -8.88 -32.57
CA TYR A 247 -4.64 -7.49 -32.27
C TYR A 247 -3.82 -6.82 -33.39
N ASN A 248 -4.21 -5.63 -33.81
CA ASN A 248 -3.47 -4.89 -34.84
C ASN A 248 -2.03 -4.62 -34.40
N GLY A 249 -1.09 -4.94 -35.26
CA GLY A 249 0.35 -4.78 -34.97
C GLY A 249 0.98 -5.89 -34.16
N TYR A 250 0.26 -6.97 -33.88
CA TYR A 250 0.76 -8.14 -33.15
C TYR A 250 0.50 -9.42 -33.98
N GLU A 251 1.47 -10.32 -33.92
CA GLU A 251 1.29 -11.66 -34.50
C GLU A 251 0.34 -12.46 -33.61
N ASN A 252 -0.67 -13.07 -34.21
CA ASN A 252 -1.57 -13.95 -33.46
C ASN A 252 -0.92 -15.34 -33.33
N PRO A 253 -0.62 -15.82 -32.12
CA PRO A 253 0.04 -17.10 -31.91
C PRO A 253 -0.89 -18.29 -32.12
N GLY A 254 -2.18 -18.01 -32.33
CA GLY A 254 -3.24 -19.01 -32.30
C GLY A 254 -3.78 -19.32 -30.91
N LEU A 255 -5.04 -19.70 -30.87
CA LEU A 255 -5.79 -19.88 -29.60
C LEU A 255 -5.11 -20.90 -28.66
N LYS A 256 -4.60 -22.00 -29.21
CA LYS A 256 -3.92 -23.04 -28.43
C LYS A 256 -2.69 -22.50 -27.68
N VAL A 257 -1.86 -21.72 -28.36
CA VAL A 257 -0.65 -21.14 -27.76
C VAL A 257 -1.03 -20.06 -26.74
N ASN A 258 -2.04 -19.24 -27.03
CA ASN A 258 -2.51 -18.22 -26.11
C ASN A 258 -3.04 -18.84 -24.80
N LYS A 259 -3.80 -19.93 -24.88
CA LYS A 259 -4.25 -20.69 -23.71
C LYS A 259 -3.07 -21.27 -22.91
N GLN A 260 -2.01 -21.75 -23.56
CA GLN A 260 -0.80 -22.21 -22.90
C GLN A 260 -0.12 -21.07 -22.13
N TRP A 261 0.02 -19.90 -22.75
CA TRP A 261 0.56 -18.72 -22.08
C TRP A 261 -0.23 -18.32 -20.85
N LYS A 262 -1.56 -18.31 -20.96
CA LYS A 262 -2.44 -17.97 -19.81
C LYS A 262 -2.36 -19.01 -18.69
N ALA A 263 -2.19 -20.30 -19.02
CA ALA A 263 -2.06 -21.36 -18.03
C ALA A 263 -0.78 -21.25 -17.19
N GLU A 264 0.25 -20.57 -17.69
CA GLU A 264 1.52 -20.38 -17.00
C GLU A 264 1.60 -19.06 -16.21
N LEU A 265 0.64 -18.13 -16.41
CA LEU A 265 0.64 -16.84 -15.73
C LEU A 265 0.62 -16.97 -14.22
N THR A 266 1.52 -16.24 -13.57
CA THR A 266 1.63 -16.17 -12.12
C THR A 266 1.24 -14.80 -11.59
N LEU A 267 1.00 -14.69 -10.28
CA LEU A 267 0.78 -13.40 -9.61
C LEU A 267 1.95 -12.44 -9.85
N ARG A 268 3.17 -12.95 -9.91
CA ARG A 268 4.38 -12.17 -10.20
C ARG A 268 4.33 -11.50 -11.57
N ASP A 269 3.90 -12.23 -12.60
CA ASP A 269 3.80 -11.70 -13.97
C ASP A 269 2.78 -10.54 -14.04
N ILE A 270 1.65 -10.71 -13.36
CA ILE A 270 0.59 -9.71 -13.30
C ILE A 270 1.06 -8.46 -12.56
N LEU A 271 1.65 -8.62 -11.38
CA LEU A 271 2.15 -7.50 -10.56
C LEU A 271 3.19 -6.65 -11.30
N ARG A 272 3.98 -7.27 -12.18
CA ARG A 272 5.05 -6.61 -12.96
C ARG A 272 4.56 -5.98 -14.27
N HIS A 273 3.30 -6.10 -14.63
CA HIS A 273 2.81 -5.73 -15.95
C HIS A 273 3.52 -6.47 -17.11
N GLN A 274 3.81 -7.73 -16.91
CA GLN A 274 4.49 -8.60 -17.87
C GLN A 274 3.61 -9.78 -18.31
N ALA A 275 2.33 -9.72 -18.06
CA ALA A 275 1.39 -10.78 -18.40
C ALA A 275 1.11 -10.89 -19.89
N GLY A 276 1.11 -9.77 -20.60
CA GLY A 276 0.77 -9.71 -22.02
C GLY A 276 -0.67 -9.27 -22.30
N PHE A 277 -1.45 -8.90 -21.31
CA PHE A 277 -2.78 -8.34 -21.52
C PHE A 277 -2.73 -6.98 -22.23
N PRO A 278 -3.76 -6.63 -23.00
CA PRO A 278 -3.90 -5.28 -23.56
C PRO A 278 -3.96 -4.24 -22.42
N ALA A 279 -3.48 -3.03 -22.73
CA ALA A 279 -3.35 -1.97 -21.72
C ALA A 279 -4.70 -1.49 -21.19
N ASP A 280 -5.67 -1.28 -22.08
CA ASP A 280 -6.95 -0.64 -21.78
C ASP A 280 -8.12 -1.24 -22.61
N PRO A 281 -8.45 -2.53 -22.48
CA PRO A 281 -9.63 -3.07 -23.10
C PRO A 281 -10.87 -2.56 -22.39
N GLN A 282 -11.66 -1.75 -23.05
CA GLN A 282 -12.80 -1.08 -22.46
C GLN A 282 -14.03 -1.99 -22.44
N TYR A 283 -14.12 -2.85 -21.46
CA TYR A 283 -15.23 -3.82 -21.29
C TYR A 283 -16.61 -3.16 -21.15
N HIS A 284 -16.65 -1.89 -20.72
CA HIS A 284 -17.86 -1.08 -20.56
C HIS A 284 -18.32 -0.37 -21.85
N ASN A 285 -17.47 -0.31 -22.85
CA ASN A 285 -17.72 0.44 -24.08
C ASN A 285 -18.15 -0.52 -25.19
N ASP A 286 -19.43 -0.45 -25.56
CA ASP A 286 -20.05 -1.32 -26.54
C ASP A 286 -19.50 -1.12 -27.96
N SER A 287 -18.88 0.03 -28.23
CA SER A 287 -18.28 0.39 -29.53
C SER A 287 -16.76 0.28 -29.56
N PHE A 288 -16.16 -0.39 -28.56
CA PHE A 288 -14.71 -0.60 -28.52
C PHE A 288 -14.30 -1.77 -29.43
N ASP A 289 -13.45 -1.50 -30.40
CA ASP A 289 -12.86 -2.52 -31.26
C ASP A 289 -11.64 -3.14 -30.58
N GLN A 290 -11.76 -4.40 -30.16
CA GLN A 290 -10.68 -5.12 -29.48
C GLN A 290 -9.47 -5.39 -30.39
N CYS A 291 -9.64 -5.54 -31.68
CA CYS A 291 -8.51 -5.70 -32.61
C CYS A 291 -7.72 -4.40 -32.74
N ALA A 292 -8.40 -3.27 -32.87
CA ALA A 292 -7.78 -1.95 -33.02
C ALA A 292 -7.43 -1.28 -31.66
N GLN A 293 -7.92 -1.80 -30.54
CA GLN A 293 -7.76 -1.23 -29.20
C GLN A 293 -8.16 0.25 -29.11
N LYS A 294 -9.31 0.56 -29.70
CA LYS A 294 -9.90 1.91 -29.67
C LYS A 294 -11.41 1.88 -29.90
N THR A 295 -12.09 2.95 -29.54
CA THR A 295 -13.50 3.16 -29.91
C THR A 295 -13.59 3.40 -31.39
N VAL A 296 -14.46 2.64 -32.06
CA VAL A 296 -14.77 2.78 -33.50
C VAL A 296 -16.29 2.87 -33.63
N PRO A 297 -16.85 3.97 -34.17
CA PRO A 297 -18.28 4.09 -34.34
C PRO A 297 -18.84 2.92 -35.15
N GLY A 298 -19.87 2.23 -34.61
CA GLY A 298 -20.50 1.09 -35.25
C GLY A 298 -19.79 -0.26 -35.08
N ALA A 299 -18.63 -0.29 -34.42
CA ALA A 299 -18.00 -1.54 -34.03
C ALA A 299 -18.78 -2.24 -32.92
N THR A 300 -18.60 -3.56 -32.81
CA THR A 300 -19.13 -4.36 -31.72
C THR A 300 -17.98 -4.81 -30.81
N ASN A 301 -18.07 -4.51 -29.53
CA ASN A 301 -17.09 -5.00 -28.55
C ASN A 301 -17.39 -6.46 -28.18
N VAL A 302 -16.56 -7.38 -28.66
CA VAL A 302 -16.71 -8.83 -28.40
C VAL A 302 -16.45 -9.21 -26.94
N LEU A 303 -15.89 -8.29 -26.12
CA LEU A 303 -15.63 -8.47 -24.70
C LEU A 303 -16.51 -7.57 -23.81
N PHE A 304 -17.57 -6.99 -24.39
CA PHE A 304 -18.48 -6.11 -23.66
C PHE A 304 -19.11 -6.83 -22.46
N SER A 305 -19.03 -6.24 -21.28
CA SER A 305 -19.56 -6.80 -20.03
C SER A 305 -20.75 -6.04 -19.45
N GLY A 306 -20.95 -4.80 -19.87
CA GLY A 306 -22.00 -3.90 -19.38
C GLY A 306 -21.42 -2.56 -18.90
N TRP A 307 -22.31 -1.64 -18.60
CA TRP A 307 -21.94 -0.26 -18.24
C TRP A 307 -22.69 0.29 -17.02
N ASP A 308 -23.53 -0.51 -16.35
CA ASP A 308 -24.39 -0.05 -15.26
C ASP A 308 -23.74 -0.11 -13.87
N GLY A 309 -22.50 -0.59 -13.76
CA GLY A 309 -21.78 -0.71 -12.50
C GLY A 309 -22.41 -1.68 -11.49
N SER A 310 -23.36 -2.52 -11.91
CA SER A 310 -24.01 -3.50 -11.04
C SER A 310 -23.07 -4.65 -10.65
N ALA A 311 -23.44 -5.40 -9.60
CA ALA A 311 -22.76 -6.63 -9.23
C ALA A 311 -22.79 -7.66 -10.37
N ALA A 312 -23.87 -7.73 -11.13
CA ALA A 312 -23.98 -8.59 -12.29
C ALA A 312 -22.99 -8.20 -13.39
N THR A 313 -22.85 -6.90 -13.68
CA THR A 313 -21.85 -6.38 -14.61
C THR A 313 -20.44 -6.66 -14.13
N ARG A 314 -20.14 -6.48 -12.85
CA ARG A 314 -18.83 -6.81 -12.29
C ARG A 314 -18.48 -8.30 -12.46
N ALA A 315 -19.44 -9.20 -12.23
CA ALA A 315 -19.28 -10.63 -12.46
C ALA A 315 -19.07 -10.94 -13.96
N ALA A 316 -19.81 -10.25 -14.85
CA ALA A 316 -19.62 -10.37 -16.30
C ALA A 316 -18.24 -9.86 -16.75
N THR A 317 -17.70 -8.83 -16.09
CA THR A 317 -16.36 -8.30 -16.37
C THR A 317 -15.28 -9.36 -16.06
N LEU A 318 -15.39 -10.13 -14.99
CA LEU A 318 -14.49 -11.25 -14.74
C LEU A 318 -14.50 -12.26 -15.89
N LYS A 319 -15.68 -12.61 -16.39
CA LYS A 319 -15.82 -13.51 -17.56
C LYS A 319 -15.20 -12.90 -18.81
N SER A 320 -15.36 -11.59 -19.02
CA SER A 320 -14.72 -10.89 -20.14
C SER A 320 -13.19 -10.89 -20.03
N ILE A 321 -12.64 -10.74 -18.83
CA ILE A 321 -11.19 -10.90 -18.59
C ILE A 321 -10.74 -12.31 -18.93
N PHE A 322 -11.50 -13.34 -18.53
CA PHE A 322 -11.21 -14.74 -18.88
C PHE A 322 -11.18 -14.95 -20.41
N LYS A 323 -12.06 -14.30 -21.15
CA LYS A 323 -12.10 -14.36 -22.62
C LYS A 323 -10.95 -13.60 -23.26
N THR A 324 -10.31 -12.66 -22.59
CA THR A 324 -9.29 -11.77 -23.16
C THR A 324 -8.00 -12.56 -23.44
N PRO A 325 -7.57 -12.69 -24.72
CA PRO A 325 -6.28 -13.30 -25.06
C PRO A 325 -5.14 -12.33 -24.78
N LEU A 326 -3.94 -12.88 -24.63
CA LEU A 326 -2.72 -12.10 -24.49
C LEU A 326 -2.25 -11.59 -25.85
N MET A 327 -1.72 -10.38 -25.88
CA MET A 327 -1.17 -9.75 -27.09
C MET A 327 0.21 -10.30 -27.45
N TYR A 328 0.98 -10.72 -26.45
CA TYR A 328 2.34 -11.23 -26.60
C TYR A 328 2.66 -12.22 -25.47
N LYS A 329 3.75 -12.96 -25.66
CA LYS A 329 4.20 -13.96 -24.69
C LYS A 329 4.55 -13.31 -23.35
N PRO A 330 4.04 -13.85 -22.23
CA PRO A 330 4.38 -13.37 -20.88
C PRO A 330 5.89 -13.26 -20.65
N GLY A 331 6.29 -12.23 -19.93
CA GLY A 331 7.69 -11.97 -19.57
C GLY A 331 8.57 -11.38 -20.69
N THR A 332 8.04 -11.16 -21.91
CA THR A 332 8.83 -10.62 -23.04
C THR A 332 8.77 -9.11 -23.15
N LYS A 333 7.74 -8.48 -22.59
CA LYS A 333 7.56 -7.02 -22.55
C LYS A 333 6.95 -6.61 -21.22
N THR A 334 7.24 -5.39 -20.80
CA THR A 334 6.54 -4.71 -19.69
C THR A 334 5.60 -3.66 -20.30
N VAL A 335 4.30 -3.91 -20.22
CA VAL A 335 3.26 -2.97 -20.67
C VAL A 335 2.26 -2.75 -19.55
N TYR A 336 2.19 -1.53 -19.09
CA TYR A 336 1.22 -1.12 -18.07
C TYR A 336 -0.20 -1.46 -18.53
N SER A 337 -0.91 -2.25 -17.75
CA SER A 337 -2.26 -2.73 -18.06
C SER A 337 -3.15 -2.63 -16.83
N ASP A 338 -4.29 -1.96 -17.02
CA ASP A 338 -5.31 -1.91 -15.97
C ASP A 338 -5.95 -3.29 -15.73
N VAL A 339 -6.02 -4.13 -16.76
CA VAL A 339 -6.54 -5.50 -16.64
C VAL A 339 -5.77 -6.30 -15.61
N ASP A 340 -4.45 -6.13 -15.53
CA ASP A 340 -3.63 -6.82 -14.56
C ASP A 340 -4.17 -6.61 -13.14
N TYR A 341 -4.42 -5.37 -12.76
CA TYR A 341 -4.87 -5.05 -11.41
C TYR A 341 -6.39 -5.23 -11.21
N MET A 342 -7.19 -5.20 -12.28
CA MET A 342 -8.58 -5.69 -12.24
C MET A 342 -8.60 -7.19 -11.89
N LEU A 343 -7.76 -7.97 -12.55
CA LEU A 343 -7.63 -9.41 -12.32
C LEU A 343 -7.12 -9.72 -10.90
N LEU A 344 -6.15 -8.94 -10.40
CA LEU A 344 -5.66 -9.10 -9.02
C LEU A 344 -6.76 -8.86 -7.98
N ALA A 345 -7.70 -7.94 -8.21
CA ALA A 345 -8.84 -7.76 -7.32
C ALA A 345 -9.64 -9.06 -7.17
N PHE A 346 -9.96 -9.72 -8.27
CA PHE A 346 -10.66 -10.99 -8.27
C PHE A 346 -9.84 -12.13 -7.67
N ALA A 347 -8.52 -12.17 -7.91
CA ALA A 347 -7.63 -13.14 -7.30
C ALA A 347 -7.59 -13.00 -5.77
N ILE A 348 -7.51 -11.78 -5.26
CA ILE A 348 -7.55 -11.50 -3.81
C ILE A 348 -8.89 -11.94 -3.22
N GLU A 349 -10.00 -11.66 -3.89
CA GLU A 349 -11.33 -12.09 -3.47
C GLU A 349 -11.45 -13.61 -3.46
N ALA A 350 -10.84 -14.30 -4.43
CA ALA A 350 -10.79 -15.76 -4.45
C ALA A 350 -9.95 -16.35 -3.30
N ILE A 351 -8.81 -15.73 -2.98
CA ILE A 351 -7.93 -16.17 -1.89
C ILE A 351 -8.57 -15.94 -0.52
N THR A 352 -9.22 -14.78 -0.33
CA THR A 352 -9.72 -14.34 0.97
C THR A 352 -11.18 -14.76 1.25
N GLY A 353 -11.95 -15.05 0.22
CA GLY A 353 -13.40 -15.26 0.31
C GLY A 353 -14.19 -14.00 0.67
N LYS A 354 -13.60 -12.82 0.53
CA LYS A 354 -14.19 -11.53 0.89
C LYS A 354 -14.10 -10.54 -0.28
N GLY A 355 -15.02 -9.59 -0.34
CA GLY A 355 -14.88 -8.45 -1.23
C GLY A 355 -13.60 -7.66 -0.93
N LEU A 356 -12.97 -7.13 -1.97
CA LEU A 356 -11.69 -6.41 -1.84
C LEU A 356 -11.79 -5.24 -0.85
N ASP A 357 -12.87 -4.47 -0.90
CA ASP A 357 -13.14 -3.35 0.00
C ASP A 357 -13.27 -3.79 1.46
N ALA A 358 -14.04 -4.83 1.73
CA ALA A 358 -14.22 -5.38 3.06
C ALA A 358 -12.90 -5.93 3.62
N PHE A 359 -12.13 -6.64 2.80
CA PHE A 359 -10.82 -7.17 3.20
C PHE A 359 -9.83 -6.06 3.57
N LEU A 360 -9.74 -5.02 2.74
CA LEU A 360 -8.84 -3.89 3.00
C LEU A 360 -9.26 -3.09 4.23
N LYS A 361 -10.56 -2.89 4.41
CA LYS A 361 -11.11 -2.16 5.55
C LYS A 361 -10.76 -2.86 6.87
N GLU A 362 -11.05 -4.16 6.99
CA GLU A 362 -10.77 -4.90 8.22
C GLU A 362 -9.28 -5.10 8.49
N THR A 363 -8.46 -5.19 7.41
CA THR A 363 -7.03 -5.49 7.54
C THR A 363 -6.20 -4.24 7.79
N PHE A 364 -6.47 -3.16 7.06
CA PHE A 364 -5.66 -1.94 7.09
C PHE A 364 -6.38 -0.74 7.66
N TRP A 365 -7.55 -0.39 7.10
CA TRP A 365 -8.16 0.91 7.40
C TRP A 365 -8.66 1.01 8.84
N ASP A 366 -9.43 0.07 9.32
CA ASP A 366 -9.95 0.08 10.69
C ASP A 366 -8.83 -0.05 11.75
N PRO A 367 -7.89 -1.01 11.62
CA PRO A 367 -6.79 -1.13 12.59
C PRO A 367 -5.85 0.07 12.63
N MET A 368 -5.71 0.79 11.53
CA MET A 368 -4.89 2.01 11.46
C MET A 368 -5.68 3.29 11.79
N GLY A 369 -6.98 3.18 12.07
CA GLY A 369 -7.83 4.33 12.36
C GLY A 369 -8.09 5.24 11.16
N LEU A 370 -8.07 4.69 9.94
CA LEU A 370 -8.32 5.47 8.73
C LEU A 370 -9.83 5.57 8.49
N THR A 371 -10.38 6.75 8.66
CA THR A 371 -11.83 7.04 8.55
C THR A 371 -12.21 7.67 7.21
N HIS A 372 -11.23 8.14 6.44
CA HIS A 372 -11.39 8.85 5.16
C HIS A 372 -10.69 8.12 4.01
N THR A 373 -10.61 6.80 4.10
CA THR A 373 -10.08 5.93 3.05
C THR A 373 -11.16 4.92 2.71
N THR A 374 -11.66 4.93 1.48
CA THR A 374 -12.81 4.10 1.08
C THR A 374 -12.94 3.99 -0.43
N TYR A 375 -13.58 2.92 -0.89
CA TYR A 375 -14.23 2.89 -2.20
C TYR A 375 -15.61 3.56 -2.12
N ASN A 376 -16.14 4.03 -3.25
CA ASN A 376 -17.50 4.54 -3.37
C ASN A 376 -17.91 5.47 -2.22
N PRO A 377 -17.24 6.62 -2.02
CA PRO A 377 -17.48 7.46 -0.85
C PRO A 377 -18.94 7.89 -0.68
N LEU A 378 -19.68 8.17 -1.77
CA LEU A 378 -21.08 8.54 -1.69
C LEU A 378 -21.99 7.43 -1.14
N LEU A 379 -21.56 6.17 -1.21
CA LEU A 379 -22.27 5.02 -0.62
C LEU A 379 -21.79 4.70 0.80
N ASN A 380 -20.71 5.32 1.24
CA ASN A 380 -20.03 5.04 2.51
C ASN A 380 -19.99 6.25 3.46
N GLY A 381 -21.04 7.07 3.43
CA GLY A 381 -21.27 8.11 4.43
C GLY A 381 -20.69 9.49 4.10
N PHE A 382 -20.15 9.68 2.89
CA PHE A 382 -19.64 10.98 2.44
C PHE A 382 -20.61 11.63 1.44
N ALA A 383 -20.65 12.96 1.47
CA ALA A 383 -21.36 13.77 0.47
C ALA A 383 -20.43 14.16 -0.69
N ALA A 384 -21.00 14.63 -1.79
CA ALA A 384 -20.19 15.08 -2.94
C ALA A 384 -19.21 16.18 -2.55
N ASN A 385 -19.62 17.14 -1.71
CA ASN A 385 -18.73 18.21 -1.25
C ASN A 385 -17.66 17.79 -0.25
N ASP A 386 -17.68 16.55 0.24
CA ASP A 386 -16.57 15.97 0.99
C ASP A 386 -15.44 15.47 0.06
N CYS A 387 -15.68 15.49 -1.25
CA CYS A 387 -14.77 14.98 -2.27
C CYS A 387 -14.39 16.07 -3.27
N ALA A 388 -13.14 16.05 -3.72
CA ALA A 388 -12.68 16.89 -4.82
C ALA A 388 -13.24 16.38 -6.16
N ALA A 389 -13.73 17.29 -7.00
CA ALA A 389 -14.18 16.99 -8.35
C ALA A 389 -12.97 16.62 -9.25
N THR A 390 -13.19 15.74 -10.20
CA THR A 390 -12.12 15.21 -11.06
C THR A 390 -12.29 15.57 -12.53
N GLU A 391 -13.52 15.69 -13.02
CA GLU A 391 -13.79 15.93 -14.44
C GLU A 391 -15.07 16.75 -14.60
N LEU A 392 -15.08 17.74 -15.50
CA LEU A 392 -16.23 18.62 -15.70
C LEU A 392 -17.35 17.98 -16.50
N ASN A 393 -17.01 17.29 -17.60
CA ASN A 393 -17.95 16.78 -18.58
C ASN A 393 -18.01 15.25 -18.58
N GLY A 394 -17.88 14.65 -17.42
CA GLY A 394 -17.94 13.20 -17.24
C GLY A 394 -16.78 12.51 -17.96
N ASN A 395 -17.09 11.41 -18.64
CA ASN A 395 -16.10 10.62 -19.36
C ASN A 395 -16.08 10.92 -20.87
N THR A 396 -16.61 12.06 -21.28
CA THR A 396 -16.73 12.41 -22.71
C THR A 396 -15.45 12.91 -23.34
N ARG A 397 -14.43 13.25 -22.56
CA ARG A 397 -13.18 13.89 -23.06
C ARG A 397 -13.52 15.12 -23.91
N ASP A 398 -14.28 16.06 -23.34
CA ASP A 398 -14.80 17.26 -24.01
C ASP A 398 -15.59 16.94 -25.30
N GLY A 399 -16.36 15.86 -25.30
CA GLY A 399 -17.18 15.42 -26.41
C GLY A 399 -16.46 14.54 -27.43
N ALA A 400 -15.18 14.24 -27.24
CA ALA A 400 -14.41 13.39 -28.15
C ALA A 400 -14.77 11.89 -28.05
N ILE A 401 -15.34 11.47 -26.92
CA ILE A 401 -15.71 10.08 -26.67
C ILE A 401 -17.21 9.96 -26.41
N SER A 402 -17.81 8.99 -27.06
CA SER A 402 -19.23 8.63 -26.87
C SER A 402 -19.38 7.12 -26.92
N PHE A 403 -20.11 6.57 -25.96
CA PHE A 403 -20.58 5.19 -25.92
C PHE A 403 -21.87 5.14 -25.10
N THR A 404 -22.60 4.02 -25.17
CA THR A 404 -23.87 3.88 -24.46
C THR A 404 -23.67 4.03 -22.95
N GLY A 405 -24.37 5.00 -22.33
CA GLY A 405 -24.32 5.25 -20.90
C GLY A 405 -23.15 6.11 -20.43
N VAL A 406 -22.38 6.74 -21.33
CA VAL A 406 -21.27 7.64 -20.93
C VAL A 406 -21.77 8.78 -20.03
N ARG A 407 -21.08 9.00 -18.92
CA ARG A 407 -21.35 10.14 -18.01
C ARG A 407 -20.99 11.45 -18.68
N THR A 408 -21.85 12.45 -18.53
CA THR A 408 -21.69 13.79 -19.12
C THR A 408 -21.64 14.90 -18.09
N ALA A 409 -22.04 14.61 -16.85
CA ALA A 409 -22.02 15.57 -15.74
C ALA A 409 -20.66 15.56 -15.05
N THR A 410 -20.38 16.65 -14.32
CA THR A 410 -19.18 16.74 -13.46
C THR A 410 -19.09 15.55 -12.51
N ILE A 411 -17.91 14.92 -12.45
CA ILE A 411 -17.62 13.78 -11.57
C ILE A 411 -17.06 14.29 -10.25
N GLN A 412 -17.76 13.99 -9.17
CA GLN A 412 -17.38 14.38 -7.82
C GLN A 412 -17.89 13.34 -6.80
N GLY A 413 -16.97 12.69 -6.10
CA GLY A 413 -17.31 11.63 -5.14
C GLY A 413 -17.63 10.27 -5.78
N GLN A 414 -17.50 10.16 -7.07
CA GLN A 414 -17.55 8.91 -7.83
C GLN A 414 -16.23 8.69 -8.54
N VAL A 415 -15.81 7.43 -8.69
CA VAL A 415 -14.56 7.13 -9.37
C VAL A 415 -14.55 7.67 -10.82
N HIS A 416 -13.46 8.34 -11.18
CA HIS A 416 -13.27 8.89 -12.53
C HIS A 416 -13.02 7.79 -13.57
N ASP A 417 -12.21 6.79 -13.23
CA ASP A 417 -11.85 5.70 -14.16
C ASP A 417 -13.08 4.97 -14.67
N GLU A 418 -13.22 4.91 -15.98
CA GLU A 418 -14.39 4.37 -16.67
C GLU A 418 -14.57 2.88 -16.41
N LYS A 419 -13.50 2.09 -16.48
CA LYS A 419 -13.57 0.64 -16.24
C LYS A 419 -14.00 0.33 -14.81
N CYS A 420 -13.46 1.08 -13.86
CA CYS A 420 -13.83 0.93 -12.46
C CYS A 420 -15.30 1.29 -12.23
N TYR A 421 -15.75 2.43 -12.75
CA TYR A 421 -17.11 2.91 -12.57
C TYR A 421 -18.15 2.03 -13.23
N TYR A 422 -18.01 1.79 -14.53
CA TYR A 422 -19.04 1.11 -15.32
C TYR A 422 -18.99 -0.42 -15.20
N ALA A 423 -17.79 -0.99 -15.09
CA ALA A 423 -17.58 -2.43 -15.23
C ALA A 423 -17.17 -3.14 -13.93
N MET A 424 -16.73 -2.40 -12.90
CA MET A 424 -16.26 -2.98 -11.64
C MET A 424 -17.07 -2.55 -10.42
N GLY A 425 -18.16 -1.82 -10.61
CA GLY A 425 -18.99 -1.35 -9.48
C GLY A 425 -18.29 -0.36 -8.55
N GLY A 426 -17.27 0.33 -9.04
CA GLY A 426 -16.46 1.27 -8.26
C GLY A 426 -15.42 0.61 -7.36
N ILE A 427 -15.29 -0.72 -7.35
CA ILE A 427 -14.37 -1.48 -6.49
C ILE A 427 -13.45 -2.32 -7.36
N SER A 428 -12.22 -1.85 -7.56
CA SER A 428 -11.22 -2.55 -8.35
C SER A 428 -9.81 -2.39 -7.77
N GLY A 429 -8.90 -3.24 -8.20
CA GLY A 429 -7.49 -3.15 -7.81
C GLY A 429 -6.72 -2.11 -8.63
N HIS A 430 -7.25 -1.64 -9.77
CA HIS A 430 -6.55 -0.71 -10.65
C HIS A 430 -6.89 0.76 -10.41
N ALA A 431 -8.08 1.05 -9.89
CA ALA A 431 -8.61 2.38 -9.60
C ALA A 431 -9.77 2.29 -8.61
N GLY A 432 -10.24 3.42 -8.10
CA GLY A 432 -11.47 3.53 -7.31
C GLY A 432 -11.27 3.88 -5.84
N LEU A 433 -10.06 3.83 -5.30
CA LEU A 433 -9.80 4.22 -3.92
C LEU A 433 -9.83 5.75 -3.78
N PHE A 434 -10.48 6.21 -2.73
CA PHE A 434 -10.49 7.60 -2.28
C PHE A 434 -9.79 7.71 -0.93
N SER A 435 -9.03 8.75 -0.73
CA SER A 435 -8.39 9.07 0.54
C SER A 435 -8.01 10.55 0.60
N ASN A 436 -7.38 10.96 1.68
CA ASN A 436 -6.73 12.25 1.80
C ASN A 436 -5.22 12.09 2.00
N ALA A 437 -4.46 13.19 1.87
CA ALA A 437 -2.99 13.16 1.94
C ALA A 437 -2.49 12.63 3.29
N THR A 438 -3.15 12.97 4.39
CA THR A 438 -2.77 12.55 5.74
C THR A 438 -2.90 11.04 5.93
N GLU A 439 -4.06 10.47 5.57
CA GLU A 439 -4.29 9.04 5.70
C GLU A 439 -3.42 8.24 4.72
N LEU A 440 -3.21 8.78 3.52
CA LEU A 440 -2.32 8.17 2.54
C LEU A 440 -0.86 8.13 3.03
N ALA A 441 -0.39 9.20 3.69
CA ALA A 441 0.93 9.23 4.31
C ALA A 441 1.09 8.18 5.42
N LYS A 442 0.03 7.94 6.21
CA LYS A 442 0.00 6.85 7.20
C LYS A 442 0.09 5.48 6.54
N LEU A 443 -0.68 5.24 5.49
CA LEU A 443 -0.60 3.99 4.71
C LEU A 443 0.80 3.80 4.11
N ALA A 444 1.37 4.85 3.51
CA ALA A 444 2.71 4.80 2.93
C ALA A 444 3.80 4.46 3.98
N SER A 445 3.63 4.91 5.23
CA SER A 445 4.59 4.65 6.31
C SER A 445 4.77 3.16 6.61
N VAL A 446 3.79 2.32 6.31
CA VAL A 446 3.88 0.87 6.48
C VAL A 446 4.99 0.25 5.64
N MET A 447 5.29 0.83 4.47
CA MET A 447 6.42 0.39 3.64
C MET A 447 7.80 0.68 4.24
N LEU A 448 7.89 1.55 5.24
CA LEU A 448 9.15 1.85 5.92
C LEU A 448 9.49 0.83 7.01
N THR A 449 8.49 0.25 7.65
CA THR A 449 8.66 -0.59 8.84
C THR A 449 8.10 -2.01 8.66
N GLY A 450 7.12 -2.19 7.80
CA GLY A 450 6.41 -3.45 7.58
C GLY A 450 5.18 -3.66 8.46
N GLY A 451 4.82 -2.69 9.30
CA GLY A 451 3.66 -2.81 10.19
C GLY A 451 3.19 -1.48 10.75
N TYR A 452 2.20 -1.53 11.62
CA TYR A 452 1.62 -0.37 12.28
C TYR A 452 1.05 -0.76 13.65
N GLY A 453 1.65 -0.23 14.72
CA GLY A 453 1.25 -0.58 16.08
C GLY A 453 1.46 -2.07 16.39
N GLU A 454 0.41 -2.78 16.69
CA GLU A 454 0.43 -4.22 16.96
C GLU A 454 0.18 -5.08 15.72
N ASN A 455 0.11 -4.48 14.53
CA ASN A 455 -0.18 -5.18 13.30
C ASN A 455 1.06 -5.35 12.43
N ARG A 456 1.44 -6.59 12.20
CA ARG A 456 2.45 -6.95 11.21
C ARG A 456 1.77 -7.11 9.85
N TYR A 457 2.13 -6.26 8.90
CA TYR A 457 1.58 -6.31 7.56
C TYR A 457 2.52 -6.99 6.58
N PHE A 458 3.77 -6.56 6.52
CA PHE A 458 4.73 -7.03 5.53
C PHE A 458 6.01 -7.49 6.21
N SER A 459 6.40 -8.75 5.97
CA SER A 459 7.73 -9.23 6.39
C SER A 459 8.81 -8.53 5.57
N ARG A 460 10.01 -8.44 6.12
CA ARG A 460 11.15 -7.83 5.43
C ARG A 460 11.41 -8.49 4.08
N ASN A 461 11.41 -9.81 4.04
CA ASN A 461 11.64 -10.56 2.81
C ASN A 461 10.58 -10.27 1.74
N VAL A 462 9.32 -10.08 2.14
CA VAL A 462 8.24 -9.73 1.22
C VAL A 462 8.41 -8.30 0.71
N MET A 463 8.71 -7.33 1.57
CA MET A 463 9.00 -5.96 1.14
C MET A 463 10.18 -5.92 0.16
N ASP A 464 11.25 -6.63 0.46
CA ASP A 464 12.42 -6.71 -0.42
C ASP A 464 12.07 -7.34 -1.77
N ALA A 465 11.26 -8.41 -1.79
CA ALA A 465 10.82 -9.06 -3.03
C ALA A 465 9.94 -8.15 -3.89
N PHE A 466 9.02 -7.40 -3.28
CA PHE A 466 8.11 -6.49 -4.00
C PHE A 466 8.81 -5.23 -4.52
N THR A 467 9.89 -4.82 -3.90
CA THR A 467 10.62 -3.61 -4.29
C THR A 467 11.90 -3.88 -5.08
N ALA A 468 12.34 -5.13 -5.21
CA ALA A 468 13.51 -5.49 -6.00
C ALA A 468 13.26 -5.26 -7.50
N PRO A 469 14.20 -4.62 -8.23
CA PRO A 469 14.08 -4.47 -9.67
C PRO A 469 14.25 -5.83 -10.37
N LYS A 470 13.61 -5.99 -11.53
CA LYS A 470 13.90 -7.12 -12.42
C LYS A 470 15.27 -6.88 -13.06
N LYS A 471 16.16 -7.86 -12.98
CA LYS A 471 17.55 -7.72 -13.45
C LYS A 471 17.67 -7.45 -14.95
N GLU A 472 16.77 -8.00 -15.75
CA GLU A 472 16.79 -7.91 -17.21
C GLU A 472 15.99 -6.71 -17.75
N ASP A 473 15.34 -5.94 -16.88
CA ASP A 473 14.50 -4.83 -17.28
C ASP A 473 15.19 -3.50 -16.94
N ALA A 474 15.37 -2.66 -17.95
CA ALA A 474 15.89 -1.31 -17.75
C ALA A 474 14.86 -0.39 -17.04
N ALA A 475 13.60 -0.83 -16.91
CA ALA A 475 12.60 -0.12 -16.15
C ALA A 475 12.83 -0.32 -14.65
N ASN A 476 12.70 0.76 -13.89
CA ASN A 476 12.93 0.77 -12.44
C ASN A 476 11.67 0.33 -11.67
N TRP A 477 11.12 -0.80 -12.07
CA TRP A 477 9.93 -1.38 -11.46
C TRP A 477 10.29 -2.55 -10.55
N GLY A 478 9.72 -2.54 -9.33
CA GLY A 478 9.57 -3.75 -8.56
C GLY A 478 8.31 -4.51 -8.99
N LEU A 479 7.61 -5.14 -8.06
CA LEU A 479 6.30 -5.71 -8.30
C LEU A 479 5.23 -4.61 -8.18
N GLY A 480 5.15 -3.75 -9.19
CA GLY A 480 4.27 -2.59 -9.26
C GLY A 480 4.83 -1.29 -8.67
N TRP A 481 5.79 -1.35 -7.74
CA TRP A 481 6.43 -0.18 -7.17
C TRP A 481 7.39 0.49 -8.14
N TRP A 482 7.25 1.79 -8.35
CA TRP A 482 8.24 2.58 -9.07
C TRP A 482 9.40 2.92 -8.16
N ARG A 483 10.59 2.82 -8.72
CA ARG A 483 11.83 3.06 -7.99
C ARG A 483 12.60 4.20 -8.63
N GLU A 484 13.34 4.92 -7.80
CA GLU A 484 14.37 5.82 -8.28
C GLU A 484 15.42 5.03 -9.07
N GLY A 485 15.77 5.52 -10.25
CA GLY A 485 16.74 4.90 -11.14
C GLY A 485 17.22 5.83 -12.21
N ASP A 486 18.26 5.44 -12.92
CA ASP A 486 19.04 6.32 -13.78
C ASP A 486 18.25 6.94 -14.93
N ASN A 487 17.30 6.21 -15.52
CA ASN A 487 16.52 6.68 -16.66
C ASN A 487 15.29 7.53 -16.29
N GLN A 488 14.91 7.57 -15.01
CA GLN A 488 13.71 8.26 -14.53
C GLN A 488 14.02 9.39 -13.55
N ARG A 489 15.22 9.40 -12.99
CA ARG A 489 15.63 10.27 -11.89
C ARG A 489 15.34 11.76 -12.15
N CYS A 490 15.72 12.26 -13.30
CA CYS A 490 15.58 13.69 -13.60
C CYS A 490 14.13 14.16 -13.72
N TRP A 491 13.22 13.25 -14.06
CA TRP A 491 11.84 13.59 -14.34
C TRP A 491 10.95 13.58 -13.09
N TYR A 492 11.17 12.61 -12.19
CA TYR A 492 10.24 12.36 -11.08
C TYR A 492 10.87 12.59 -9.72
N PHE A 493 12.11 12.19 -9.56
CA PHE A 493 12.77 12.20 -8.26
C PHE A 493 13.74 13.37 -8.09
N GLY A 494 14.08 14.05 -9.17
CA GLY A 494 15.17 15.04 -9.16
C GLY A 494 16.53 14.38 -8.88
N THR A 495 17.55 15.17 -8.64
CA THR A 495 18.94 14.71 -8.45
C THR A 495 19.30 14.41 -7.00
N GLN A 496 18.42 14.76 -6.05
CA GLN A 496 18.68 14.65 -4.60
C GLN A 496 17.95 13.48 -3.93
N ALA A 497 17.10 12.76 -4.67
CA ALA A 497 16.39 11.62 -4.10
C ALA A 497 17.35 10.47 -3.77
N PRO A 498 17.20 9.83 -2.60
CA PRO A 498 17.97 8.63 -2.27
C PRO A 498 17.68 7.49 -3.26
N SER A 499 18.68 6.63 -3.49
CA SER A 499 18.61 5.52 -4.45
C SER A 499 17.54 4.46 -4.14
N ASN A 500 16.99 4.46 -2.93
CA ASN A 500 15.93 3.55 -2.51
C ASN A 500 14.56 4.23 -2.42
N THR A 501 14.41 5.42 -3.01
CA THR A 501 13.12 6.11 -3.06
C THR A 501 12.13 5.31 -3.91
N LEU A 502 10.93 5.12 -3.37
CA LEU A 502 9.78 4.56 -4.07
C LEU A 502 8.82 5.68 -4.44
N SER A 503 8.16 5.53 -5.56
CA SER A 503 7.12 6.45 -6.01
C SER A 503 5.90 5.70 -6.52
N LEU A 504 4.78 6.39 -6.45
CA LEU A 504 3.49 5.98 -7.01
C LEU A 504 3.00 7.03 -8.00
N ILE A 505 3.90 7.80 -8.59
CA ILE A 505 3.52 8.79 -9.58
C ILE A 505 2.79 8.10 -10.71
N HIS A 506 1.58 8.55 -10.93
CA HIS A 506 0.80 8.27 -12.11
C HIS A 506 0.88 9.47 -13.06
N ILE A 507 1.23 9.21 -14.28
CA ILE A 507 1.24 10.22 -15.34
C ILE A 507 0.10 9.94 -16.29
#